data_3fe32533c9c3b9ecb6cf79800eea77cd
#
_entry.id   3fe32533c9c3b9ecb6cf79800eea77cd
#
_cell.length_a   1.000
_cell.length_b   1.000
_cell.length_c   1.000
_cell.angle_alpha   90.00
_cell.angle_beta   90.00
_cell.angle_gamma   90.00
#
_symmetry.space_group_name_H-M   'P 1'
#
loop_
_entity.id
_entity.type
_entity.pdbx_description
1 polymer ?
#
loop_
_entity_poly.entity_id
_entity_poly.type
_entity_poly.pdbx_seq_one_letter_code
_entity_poly.pdbx_strand_id
1 'polypeptide(L)'
;MLKKSLVLMSVAAAFYAQAQDVSVIRNTVDAYSSTPMVGSAKFNAMAGSNGALGGDASSLLTNPAGLGVAISGEISGTLSVSGNKNTSAWAGSSINYSKTNTDLGNVGGVLTFPLMTETGWKFINVGVNYSNQSLDNYVESPGNSNLIYDFDTNKSSSLSGHAYNRYGYLSKTSFGVGANYNHSVYVGAGLNFFNASIDQYDTAAFNSLQNGSTEYFSKQNTPYFERSSGFSATLGVIGKLNPNFRIGAAIETPTFWTIDRNYNFYNDANLGDDMAYEGRRFTSPLKATVSAAFVASKNFSLNVDYTLGLTKPKYRVDGGAETELNDFFKDNYKNLSEVRIGGEYRIKQFRVRGGYSFVSSPFDALTISRFNDAGTSSVDQSYNNLILNNRNLLSFGLGYDFKSFYVDASYQNITSKYSNPFLRGVLNGNTDSAYYSPSNIVTSDSYAVSDVKNSRNNFFLTFGWKF
;
A
#
# COMPACT_ATOMS: atom_id res chain seq x y z
N MET A 1 -39.83 6.88 18.60
CA MET A 1 -38.60 6.99 19.39
C MET A 1 -37.82 5.67 19.49
N LEU A 2 -38.46 4.51 19.65
CA LEU A 2 -37.76 3.19 19.76
C LEU A 2 -36.86 2.82 18.55
N LYS A 3 -37.28 3.14 17.31
CA LYS A 3 -36.48 2.77 16.11
C LYS A 3 -35.17 3.54 15.98
N LYS A 4 -35.09 4.77 16.46
CA LYS A 4 -33.85 5.57 16.43
C LYS A 4 -32.87 5.16 17.51
N SER A 5 -33.35 4.70 18.65
CA SER A 5 -32.51 4.17 19.74
C SER A 5 -31.94 2.79 19.39
N LEU A 6 -32.68 1.98 18.64
CA LEU A 6 -32.18 0.66 18.16
C LEU A 6 -31.07 0.80 17.10
N VAL A 7 -31.16 1.81 16.23
CA VAL A 7 -30.11 2.12 15.24
C VAL A 7 -28.85 2.66 15.91
N LEU A 8 -28.97 3.50 16.94
CA LEU A 8 -27.82 3.98 17.72
C LEU A 8 -27.15 2.85 18.52
N MET A 9 -27.93 1.94 19.11
CA MET A 9 -27.39 0.75 19.78
C MET A 9 -26.73 -0.24 18.81
N SER A 10 -27.24 -0.40 17.59
CA SER A 10 -26.62 -1.29 16.60
C SER A 10 -25.32 -0.74 16.05
N VAL A 11 -25.18 0.57 15.91
CA VAL A 11 -23.92 1.22 15.51
C VAL A 11 -22.87 1.14 16.62
N ALA A 12 -23.26 1.33 17.89
CA ALA A 12 -22.34 1.16 19.02
C ALA A 12 -21.93 -0.31 19.24
N ALA A 13 -22.85 -1.28 19.07
CA ALA A 13 -22.56 -2.71 19.22
C ALA A 13 -21.59 -3.26 18.14
N ALA A 14 -21.59 -2.67 16.93
CA ALA A 14 -20.68 -3.09 15.86
C ALA A 14 -19.19 -2.82 16.16
N PHE A 15 -18.88 -1.88 17.07
CA PHE A 15 -17.50 -1.59 17.47
C PHE A 15 -17.04 -2.34 18.75
N TYR A 16 -17.95 -2.87 19.55
CA TYR A 16 -17.58 -3.63 20.75
C TYR A 16 -17.10 -5.07 20.46
N ALA A 17 -17.42 -5.61 19.29
CA ALA A 17 -17.03 -6.98 18.89
C ALA A 17 -15.68 -7.06 18.15
N GLN A 18 -15.03 -5.91 17.87
CA GLN A 18 -13.86 -5.90 17.00
C GLN A 18 -12.58 -5.53 17.76
N ALA A 19 -12.05 -6.49 18.50
CA ALA A 19 -10.64 -6.51 18.91
C ALA A 19 -9.73 -6.83 17.70
N GLN A 20 -10.05 -6.31 16.51
CA GLN A 20 -9.26 -6.59 15.32
C GLN A 20 -7.96 -5.80 15.35
N ASP A 21 -6.88 -6.49 15.12
CA ASP A 21 -5.55 -5.90 15.05
C ASP A 21 -5.50 -4.83 13.94
N VAL A 22 -5.29 -3.57 14.33
CA VAL A 22 -5.13 -2.44 13.43
C VAL A 22 -4.04 -2.70 12.38
N SER A 23 -3.01 -3.48 12.73
CA SER A 23 -1.94 -3.84 11.82
C SER A 23 -2.41 -4.75 10.68
N VAL A 24 -3.32 -5.70 10.96
CA VAL A 24 -3.92 -6.58 9.95
C VAL A 24 -4.79 -5.77 8.99
N ILE A 25 -5.64 -4.89 9.51
CA ILE A 25 -6.48 -4.01 8.69
C ILE A 25 -5.60 -3.12 7.80
N ARG A 26 -4.56 -2.51 8.35
CA ARG A 26 -3.62 -1.66 7.61
C ARG A 26 -2.90 -2.45 6.52
N ASN A 27 -2.32 -3.60 6.84
CA ASN A 27 -1.59 -4.41 5.88
C ASN A 27 -2.48 -4.95 4.77
N THR A 28 -3.73 -5.29 5.07
CA THR A 28 -4.71 -5.72 4.07
C THR A 28 -4.88 -4.68 2.97
N VAL A 29 -4.99 -3.42 3.33
CA VAL A 29 -5.25 -2.34 2.36
C VAL A 29 -3.95 -1.80 1.77
N ASP A 30 -2.95 -1.54 2.60
CA ASP A 30 -1.71 -0.86 2.17
C ASP A 30 -0.73 -1.79 1.45
N ALA A 31 -0.67 -3.07 1.83
CA ALA A 31 0.20 -4.05 1.18
C ALA A 31 -0.57 -4.94 0.19
N TYR A 32 -1.50 -5.75 0.67
CA TYR A 32 -2.11 -6.83 -0.13
C TYR A 32 -3.17 -6.34 -1.14
N SER A 33 -3.81 -5.18 -0.93
CA SER A 33 -4.77 -4.60 -1.89
C SER A 33 -4.13 -3.59 -2.84
N SER A 34 -2.89 -3.15 -2.57
CA SER A 34 -2.17 -2.25 -3.44
C SER A 34 -1.44 -3.01 -4.57
N THR A 35 -1.07 -2.29 -5.62
CA THR A 35 -0.18 -2.79 -6.67
C THR A 35 1.14 -2.05 -6.57
N PRO A 36 2.30 -2.74 -6.60
CA PRO A 36 3.57 -2.05 -6.70
C PRO A 36 3.59 -1.17 -7.96
N MET A 37 3.82 0.13 -7.77
CA MET A 37 3.84 1.11 -8.85
C MET A 37 5.25 1.64 -9.10
N VAL A 38 6.26 0.79 -8.90
CA VAL A 38 7.66 1.09 -9.22
C VAL A 38 7.99 0.48 -10.58
N GLY A 39 8.00 1.31 -11.60
CA GLY A 39 8.40 0.97 -12.96
C GLY A 39 9.74 1.61 -13.34
N SER A 40 9.98 1.79 -14.64
CA SER A 40 11.10 2.60 -15.13
C SER A 40 11.01 4.04 -14.60
N ALA A 41 12.13 4.77 -14.56
CA ALA A 41 12.13 6.18 -14.15
C ALA A 41 11.20 7.03 -15.03
N LYS A 42 11.04 6.70 -16.32
CA LYS A 42 10.01 7.29 -17.20
C LYS A 42 8.61 7.12 -16.63
N PHE A 43 8.24 5.88 -16.30
CA PHE A 43 6.93 5.54 -15.72
C PHE A 43 6.71 6.24 -14.38
N ASN A 44 7.72 6.22 -13.52
CA ASN A 44 7.67 6.83 -12.19
C ASN A 44 7.56 8.37 -12.27
N ALA A 45 8.25 9.00 -13.23
CA ALA A 45 8.18 10.45 -13.47
C ALA A 45 6.78 10.92 -13.89
N MET A 46 5.99 10.05 -14.50
CA MET A 46 4.61 10.32 -14.92
C MET A 46 3.58 9.84 -13.88
N ALA A 47 4.00 9.65 -12.62
CA ALA A 47 3.15 9.15 -11.53
C ALA A 47 2.45 7.80 -11.86
N GLY A 48 3.06 6.97 -12.71
CA GLY A 48 2.50 5.71 -13.17
C GLY A 48 1.38 5.83 -14.20
N SER A 49 1.13 7.02 -14.74
CA SER A 49 0.11 7.27 -15.77
C SER A 49 0.61 6.81 -17.14
N ASN A 50 0.15 5.65 -17.60
CA ASN A 50 0.62 5.00 -18.84
C ASN A 50 -0.45 4.17 -19.57
N GLY A 51 -1.69 4.16 -19.09
CA GLY A 51 -2.72 3.20 -19.51
C GLY A 51 -3.17 3.30 -20.96
N ALA A 52 -3.00 4.46 -21.63
CA ALA A 52 -3.30 4.65 -23.06
C ALA A 52 -2.05 5.01 -23.90
N LEU A 53 -0.86 5.18 -23.27
CA LEU A 53 0.40 5.48 -23.96
C LEU A 53 1.17 4.19 -24.32
N GLY A 54 1.54 3.41 -23.33
CA GLY A 54 2.29 2.18 -23.50
C GLY A 54 3.72 2.38 -24.03
N GLY A 55 4.28 1.32 -24.61
CA GLY A 55 5.52 1.34 -25.38
C GLY A 55 6.76 0.81 -24.66
N ASP A 56 6.66 0.40 -23.40
CA ASP A 56 7.72 -0.25 -22.61
C ASP A 56 7.16 -1.32 -21.66
N ALA A 57 8.05 -2.06 -21.00
CA ALA A 57 7.68 -3.16 -20.08
C ALA A 57 6.86 -2.69 -18.87
N SER A 58 6.99 -1.42 -18.42
CA SER A 58 6.20 -0.86 -17.31
C SER A 58 4.70 -0.78 -17.64
N SER A 59 4.31 -0.94 -18.92
CA SER A 59 2.91 -1.06 -19.34
C SER A 59 2.19 -2.23 -18.66
N LEU A 60 2.91 -3.30 -18.31
CA LEU A 60 2.38 -4.44 -17.53
C LEU A 60 1.91 -4.07 -16.12
N LEU A 61 2.29 -2.91 -15.61
CA LEU A 61 1.82 -2.41 -14.32
C LEU A 61 0.44 -1.74 -14.41
N THR A 62 0.01 -1.31 -15.61
CA THR A 62 -1.26 -0.58 -15.82
C THR A 62 -2.16 -1.23 -16.88
N ASN A 63 -1.68 -1.35 -18.11
CA ASN A 63 -2.44 -1.87 -19.25
C ASN A 63 -1.52 -2.70 -20.18
N PRO A 64 -1.62 -4.04 -20.19
CA PRO A 64 -0.74 -4.89 -21.00
C PRO A 64 -0.87 -4.66 -22.51
N ALA A 65 -1.96 -4.05 -23.00
CA ALA A 65 -2.08 -3.64 -24.41
C ALA A 65 -1.01 -2.62 -24.81
N GLY A 66 -0.43 -1.90 -23.83
CA GLY A 66 0.70 -1.00 -24.05
C GLY A 66 1.95 -1.69 -24.59
N LEU A 67 2.13 -3.00 -24.40
CA LEU A 67 3.20 -3.76 -25.05
C LEU A 67 3.02 -3.74 -26.58
N GLY A 68 1.78 -3.81 -27.09
CA GLY A 68 1.49 -3.76 -28.51
C GLY A 68 1.86 -2.44 -29.19
N VAL A 69 2.13 -1.38 -28.41
CA VAL A 69 2.59 -0.08 -28.92
C VAL A 69 4.10 -0.08 -29.24
N ALA A 70 4.89 -0.94 -28.59
CA ALA A 70 6.33 -1.04 -28.85
C ALA A 70 6.60 -1.54 -30.30
N ILE A 71 7.57 -0.89 -30.95
CA ILE A 71 7.99 -1.20 -32.34
C ILE A 71 9.43 -1.70 -32.42
N SER A 72 10.13 -1.77 -31.30
CA SER A 72 11.51 -2.29 -31.17
C SER A 72 11.64 -3.00 -29.83
N GLY A 73 12.59 -3.93 -29.74
CA GLY A 73 12.97 -4.57 -28.51
C GLY A 73 13.62 -3.56 -27.52
N GLU A 74 13.43 -3.82 -26.25
CA GLU A 74 13.99 -3.00 -25.17
C GLU A 74 14.25 -3.85 -23.93
N ILE A 75 15.34 -3.54 -23.21
CA ILE A 75 15.61 -4.02 -21.86
C ILE A 75 16.00 -2.84 -20.98
N SER A 76 15.52 -2.81 -19.75
CA SER A 76 15.86 -1.74 -18.81
C SER A 76 15.98 -2.23 -17.37
N GLY A 77 16.81 -1.54 -16.59
CA GLY A 77 16.96 -1.75 -15.16
C GLY A 77 16.91 -0.42 -14.42
N THR A 78 16.25 -0.40 -13.26
CA THR A 78 16.03 0.81 -12.44
C THR A 78 16.50 0.59 -11.03
N LEU A 79 17.42 1.44 -10.57
CA LEU A 79 17.80 1.56 -9.16
C LEU A 79 16.81 2.50 -8.47
N SER A 80 16.44 2.16 -7.23
CA SER A 80 15.52 2.90 -6.39
C SER A 80 16.15 3.26 -5.05
N VAL A 81 16.08 4.53 -4.67
CA VAL A 81 16.40 5.01 -3.31
C VAL A 81 15.13 5.56 -2.71
N SER A 82 14.62 4.95 -1.65
CA SER A 82 13.36 5.31 -1.01
C SER A 82 13.60 5.77 0.42
N GLY A 83 13.30 7.03 0.72
CA GLY A 83 13.32 7.60 2.06
C GLY A 83 11.89 7.73 2.60
N ASN A 84 11.57 7.06 3.71
CA ASN A 84 10.29 7.18 4.39
C ASN A 84 10.45 7.95 5.69
N LYS A 85 9.66 9.01 5.89
CA LYS A 85 9.63 9.83 7.10
C LYS A 85 8.23 9.89 7.66
N ASN A 86 8.09 9.55 8.96
CA ASN A 86 6.89 9.76 9.74
C ASN A 86 7.13 10.83 10.80
N THR A 87 6.17 11.72 10.94
CA THR A 87 6.05 12.63 12.09
C THR A 87 4.76 12.27 12.78
N SER A 88 4.86 11.80 14.03
CA SER A 88 3.72 11.42 14.86
C SER A 88 3.59 12.41 16.02
N ALA A 89 2.40 12.95 16.24
CA ALA A 89 2.11 13.92 17.27
C ALA A 89 0.95 13.47 18.14
N TRP A 90 1.10 13.61 19.47
CA TRP A 90 0.05 13.35 20.45
C TRP A 90 0.32 14.12 21.75
N ALA A 91 -0.75 14.57 22.42
CA ALA A 91 -0.70 15.25 23.73
C ALA A 91 0.36 16.39 23.79
N GLY A 92 0.48 17.18 22.71
CA GLY A 92 1.39 18.32 22.65
C GLY A 92 2.86 17.97 22.33
N SER A 93 3.20 16.68 22.21
CA SER A 93 4.54 16.20 21.86
C SER A 93 4.57 15.60 20.46
N SER A 94 5.75 15.55 19.82
CA SER A 94 5.92 14.93 18.51
C SER A 94 7.25 14.21 18.37
N ILE A 95 7.23 13.09 17.63
CA ILE A 95 8.42 12.29 17.29
C ILE A 95 8.54 12.20 15.77
N ASN A 96 9.76 12.28 15.28
CA ASN A 96 10.11 12.08 13.87
C ASN A 96 10.97 10.84 13.73
N TYR A 97 10.58 9.97 12.81
CA TYR A 97 11.42 8.84 12.41
C TYR A 97 11.60 8.82 10.90
N SER A 98 12.81 8.52 10.43
CA SER A 98 13.10 8.42 9.01
C SER A 98 14.01 7.23 8.73
N LYS A 99 13.73 6.51 7.63
CA LYS A 99 14.56 5.41 7.12
C LYS A 99 14.72 5.53 5.62
N THR A 100 15.92 5.23 5.13
CA THR A 100 16.23 5.18 3.70
C THR A 100 16.67 3.78 3.31
N ASN A 101 16.10 3.27 2.21
CA ASN A 101 16.45 1.98 1.61
C ASN A 101 16.90 2.19 0.17
N THR A 102 17.83 1.35 -0.29
CA THR A 102 18.28 1.30 -1.68
C THR A 102 18.07 -0.10 -2.21
N ASP A 103 17.34 -0.20 -3.31
CA ASP A 103 16.91 -1.47 -3.89
C ASP A 103 16.99 -1.46 -5.42
N LEU A 104 16.97 -2.66 -6.02
CA LEU A 104 16.63 -2.82 -7.42
C LEU A 104 15.11 -2.63 -7.55
N GLY A 105 14.68 -1.44 -7.98
CA GLY A 105 13.27 -1.07 -8.00
C GLY A 105 12.50 -1.73 -9.14
N ASN A 106 13.11 -1.83 -10.34
CA ASN A 106 12.45 -2.40 -11.52
C ASN A 106 13.45 -2.99 -12.51
N VAL A 107 13.04 -4.08 -13.16
CA VAL A 107 13.69 -4.63 -14.35
C VAL A 107 12.61 -4.97 -15.36
N GLY A 108 12.79 -4.56 -16.60
CA GLY A 108 11.81 -4.81 -17.63
C GLY A 108 12.43 -5.09 -19.00
N GLY A 109 11.72 -5.87 -19.80
CA GLY A 109 12.11 -6.13 -21.19
C GLY A 109 10.90 -6.36 -22.08
N VAL A 110 11.02 -5.96 -23.33
CA VAL A 110 10.05 -6.20 -24.40
C VAL A 110 10.77 -6.78 -25.62
N LEU A 111 10.28 -7.88 -26.12
CA LEU A 111 10.68 -8.45 -27.41
C LEU A 111 9.58 -8.17 -28.43
N THR A 112 9.95 -7.62 -29.58
CA THR A 112 9.03 -7.22 -30.64
C THR A 112 9.18 -8.14 -31.84
N PHE A 113 8.08 -8.77 -32.25
CA PHE A 113 8.02 -9.66 -33.40
C PHE A 113 7.14 -9.05 -34.50
N PRO A 114 7.73 -8.48 -35.56
CA PRO A 114 6.97 -8.00 -36.69
C PRO A 114 6.34 -9.19 -37.44
N LEU A 115 5.07 -9.06 -37.76
CA LEU A 115 4.33 -10.08 -38.52
C LEU A 115 4.31 -9.70 -40.00
N MET A 116 4.89 -10.55 -40.83
CA MET A 116 4.88 -10.43 -42.31
C MET A 116 3.61 -11.09 -42.85
N THR A 117 2.44 -10.58 -42.47
CA THR A 117 1.15 -11.10 -42.93
C THR A 117 0.39 -10.05 -43.73
N GLU A 118 -0.48 -10.49 -44.64
CA GLU A 118 -1.41 -9.60 -45.35
C GLU A 118 -2.56 -9.11 -44.46
N THR A 119 -2.69 -9.68 -43.25
CA THR A 119 -3.69 -9.28 -42.26
C THR A 119 -3.37 -7.93 -41.60
N GLY A 120 -4.32 -7.35 -40.91
CA GLY A 120 -4.12 -6.11 -40.12
C GLY A 120 -3.18 -6.25 -38.93
N TRP A 121 -2.82 -7.47 -38.53
CA TRP A 121 -1.89 -7.71 -37.44
C TRP A 121 -0.45 -7.38 -37.84
N LYS A 122 0.19 -6.41 -37.16
CA LYS A 122 1.51 -5.90 -37.53
C LYS A 122 2.62 -6.37 -36.60
N PHE A 123 2.34 -6.52 -35.31
CA PHE A 123 3.29 -6.93 -34.28
C PHE A 123 2.61 -7.82 -33.24
N ILE A 124 3.38 -8.77 -32.71
CA ILE A 124 3.16 -9.45 -31.45
C ILE A 124 4.39 -9.18 -30.59
N ASN A 125 4.15 -8.65 -29.38
CA ASN A 125 5.20 -8.30 -28.44
C ASN A 125 5.03 -9.11 -27.16
N VAL A 126 6.16 -9.61 -26.65
CA VAL A 126 6.21 -10.30 -25.36
C VAL A 126 6.99 -9.44 -24.38
N GLY A 127 6.46 -9.27 -23.20
CA GLY A 127 7.07 -8.45 -22.16
C GLY A 127 7.21 -9.16 -20.82
N VAL A 128 8.27 -8.81 -20.10
CA VAL A 128 8.48 -9.18 -18.70
C VAL A 128 8.75 -7.92 -17.92
N ASN A 129 8.16 -7.81 -16.72
CA ASN A 129 8.42 -6.70 -15.82
C ASN A 129 8.49 -7.19 -14.38
N TYR A 130 9.58 -6.90 -13.70
CA TYR A 130 9.75 -7.04 -12.27
C TYR A 130 9.66 -5.68 -11.61
N SER A 131 8.87 -5.56 -10.57
CA SER A 131 8.70 -4.35 -9.75
C SER A 131 8.89 -4.69 -8.28
N ASN A 132 9.65 -3.90 -7.55
CA ASN A 132 9.87 -4.06 -6.12
C ASN A 132 9.62 -2.75 -5.38
N GLN A 133 8.88 -2.83 -4.26
CA GLN A 133 8.53 -1.69 -3.44
C GLN A 133 8.76 -2.01 -1.97
N SER A 134 9.47 -1.14 -1.25
CA SER A 134 9.58 -1.22 0.21
C SER A 134 8.23 -0.97 0.87
N LEU A 135 7.87 -1.82 1.83
CA LEU A 135 6.71 -1.70 2.72
C LEU A 135 7.09 -1.10 4.08
N ASP A 136 8.33 -0.71 4.27
CA ASP A 136 8.81 -0.17 5.54
C ASP A 136 7.95 1.01 6.01
N ASN A 137 7.49 0.91 7.25
CA ASN A 137 6.70 1.95 7.89
C ASN A 137 6.96 1.94 9.41
N TYR A 138 7.56 3.00 9.91
CA TYR A 138 7.95 3.17 11.32
C TYR A 138 7.15 4.32 11.88
N VAL A 139 6.25 4.03 12.81
CA VAL A 139 5.43 5.05 13.49
C VAL A 139 5.70 4.96 14.98
N GLU A 140 6.41 5.95 15.49
CA GLU A 140 6.66 6.11 16.90
C GLU A 140 5.80 7.26 17.43
N SER A 141 4.91 6.94 18.35
CA SER A 141 4.01 7.91 18.98
C SER A 141 4.58 8.33 20.35
N PRO A 142 4.56 9.64 20.66
CA PRO A 142 5.01 10.10 21.97
C PRO A 142 4.12 9.55 23.09
N GLY A 143 4.66 9.49 24.30
CA GLY A 143 3.93 9.13 25.49
C GLY A 143 2.99 10.23 25.99
N ASN A 144 2.24 9.89 27.05
CA ASN A 144 1.43 10.81 27.83
C ASN A 144 1.58 10.47 29.31
N SER A 145 2.25 11.34 30.07
CA SER A 145 2.50 11.13 31.48
C SER A 145 1.24 11.08 32.37
N ASN A 146 0.11 11.57 31.85
CA ASN A 146 -1.17 11.54 32.56
C ASN A 146 -1.92 10.21 32.33
N LEU A 147 -1.50 9.40 31.35
CA LEU A 147 -2.06 8.07 31.15
C LEU A 147 -1.30 7.06 32.01
N ILE A 148 -1.87 6.80 33.19
CA ILE A 148 -1.26 5.97 34.24
C ILE A 148 -1.97 4.64 34.31
N TYR A 149 -1.18 3.57 34.45
CA TYR A 149 -1.62 2.21 34.69
C TYR A 149 -1.06 1.71 36.03
N ASP A 150 -1.93 1.12 36.82
CA ASP A 150 -1.60 0.51 38.11
C ASP A 150 -1.51 -1.01 37.93
N PHE A 151 -0.31 -1.54 37.99
CA PHE A 151 -0.07 -2.99 37.83
C PHE A 151 -0.21 -3.76 39.16
N ASP A 152 0.05 -3.11 40.29
CA ASP A 152 -0.06 -3.69 41.62
C ASP A 152 -0.06 -2.55 42.67
N THR A 153 -0.32 -2.88 43.94
CA THR A 153 -0.19 -1.93 45.05
C THR A 153 1.22 -1.33 45.09
N ASN A 154 1.36 -0.08 44.72
CA ASN A 154 2.62 0.68 44.57
C ASN A 154 3.41 0.46 43.26
N LYS A 155 2.81 -0.05 42.18
CA LYS A 155 3.45 -0.17 40.87
C LYS A 155 2.67 0.59 39.80
N SER A 156 2.64 1.91 39.90
CA SER A 156 2.03 2.78 38.91
C SER A 156 3.08 3.16 37.85
N SER A 157 2.70 3.12 36.57
CA SER A 157 3.53 3.53 35.46
C SER A 157 2.77 4.40 34.47
N SER A 158 3.44 5.37 33.88
CA SER A 158 2.86 6.23 32.86
C SER A 158 3.34 5.81 31.47
N LEU A 159 2.47 5.98 30.46
CA LEU A 159 2.83 5.69 29.06
C LEU A 159 3.95 6.62 28.61
N SER A 160 5.10 6.07 28.25
CA SER A 160 6.26 6.82 27.75
C SER A 160 6.34 6.84 26.22
N GLY A 161 5.67 5.93 25.52
CA GLY A 161 5.60 5.90 24.06
C GLY A 161 5.03 4.63 23.50
N HIS A 162 4.85 4.63 22.19
CA HIS A 162 4.38 3.47 21.42
C HIS A 162 5.07 3.43 20.07
N ALA A 163 5.45 2.24 19.61
CA ALA A 163 6.07 2.00 18.32
C ALA A 163 5.29 0.95 17.53
N TYR A 164 4.80 1.35 16.37
CA TYR A 164 4.27 0.47 15.34
C TYR A 164 5.29 0.41 14.20
N ASN A 165 6.02 -0.69 14.09
CA ASN A 165 7.12 -0.81 13.14
C ASN A 165 6.89 -1.98 12.20
N ARG A 166 6.85 -1.68 10.90
CA ARG A 166 6.76 -2.67 9.83
C ARG A 166 8.01 -2.60 8.95
N TYR A 167 8.56 -3.78 8.67
CA TYR A 167 9.65 -3.98 7.73
C TYR A 167 9.14 -4.87 6.60
N GLY A 168 9.60 -4.64 5.39
CA GLY A 168 9.27 -5.58 4.35
C GLY A 168 9.30 -5.02 2.94
N TYR A 169 8.91 -5.88 2.02
CA TYR A 169 8.82 -5.55 0.61
C TYR A 169 7.61 -6.23 -0.04
N LEU A 170 7.16 -5.64 -1.14
CA LEU A 170 6.19 -6.20 -2.05
C LEU A 170 6.79 -6.20 -3.45
N SER A 171 6.91 -7.37 -4.07
CA SER A 171 7.35 -7.52 -5.44
C SER A 171 6.27 -8.09 -6.34
N LYS A 172 6.29 -7.67 -7.61
CA LYS A 172 5.39 -8.14 -8.66
C LYS A 172 6.22 -8.50 -9.89
N THR A 173 6.14 -9.75 -10.34
CA THR A 173 6.67 -10.19 -11.61
C THR A 173 5.52 -10.39 -12.59
N SER A 174 5.54 -9.69 -13.70
CA SER A 174 4.50 -9.73 -14.72
C SER A 174 5.06 -10.29 -16.03
N PHE A 175 4.35 -11.21 -16.62
CA PHE A 175 4.59 -11.70 -17.98
C PHE A 175 3.40 -11.29 -18.83
N GLY A 176 3.63 -10.79 -20.01
CA GLY A 176 2.53 -10.36 -20.87
C GLY A 176 2.82 -10.44 -22.35
N VAL A 177 1.72 -10.42 -23.07
CA VAL A 177 1.68 -10.39 -24.53
C VAL A 177 0.84 -9.18 -24.96
N GLY A 178 1.32 -8.46 -25.96
CA GLY A 178 0.57 -7.37 -26.60
C GLY A 178 0.60 -7.52 -28.10
N ALA A 179 -0.51 -7.22 -28.76
CA ALA A 179 -0.64 -7.29 -30.21
C ALA A 179 -1.11 -5.94 -30.79
N ASN A 180 -0.67 -5.68 -32.01
CA ASN A 180 -0.92 -4.43 -32.73
C ASN A 180 -1.70 -4.72 -34.00
N TYR A 181 -2.90 -4.17 -34.11
CA TYR A 181 -3.76 -4.26 -35.29
C TYR A 181 -3.84 -2.91 -36.00
N ASN A 182 -3.34 -2.84 -37.25
CA ASN A 182 -3.32 -1.66 -38.12
C ASN A 182 -2.79 -0.37 -37.48
N HIS A 183 -1.88 -0.48 -36.47
CA HIS A 183 -1.38 0.64 -35.68
C HIS A 183 -2.49 1.52 -35.04
N SER A 184 -3.69 0.97 -34.93
CA SER A 184 -4.90 1.68 -34.43
C SER A 184 -5.48 1.03 -33.19
N VAL A 185 -5.48 -0.30 -33.12
CA VAL A 185 -5.99 -1.06 -31.98
C VAL A 185 -4.87 -1.95 -31.43
N TYR A 186 -4.73 -1.94 -30.12
CA TYR A 186 -3.78 -2.75 -29.39
C TYR A 186 -4.54 -3.54 -28.33
N VAL A 187 -4.25 -4.81 -28.21
CA VAL A 187 -4.81 -5.69 -27.20
C VAL A 187 -3.69 -6.36 -26.42
N GLY A 188 -3.92 -6.70 -25.19
CA GLY A 188 -2.89 -7.34 -24.38
C GLY A 188 -3.47 -8.13 -23.22
N ALA A 189 -2.69 -9.11 -22.78
CA ALA A 189 -2.95 -9.93 -21.61
C ALA A 189 -1.68 -10.05 -20.77
N GLY A 190 -1.82 -10.12 -19.48
CA GLY A 190 -0.72 -10.28 -18.53
C GLY A 190 -1.07 -11.23 -17.39
N LEU A 191 -0.06 -11.97 -16.93
CA LEU A 191 -0.11 -12.79 -15.72
C LEU A 191 0.83 -12.17 -14.69
N ASN A 192 0.38 -12.01 -13.47
CA ASN A 192 1.09 -11.33 -12.40
C ASN A 192 1.30 -12.26 -11.22
N PHE A 193 2.55 -12.37 -10.79
CA PHE A 193 2.96 -13.12 -9.61
C PHE A 193 3.51 -12.15 -8.58
N PHE A 194 2.97 -12.23 -7.37
CA PHE A 194 3.34 -11.35 -6.27
C PHE A 194 4.05 -12.13 -5.18
N ASN A 195 5.01 -11.50 -4.54
CA ASN A 195 5.59 -11.96 -3.28
C ASN A 195 5.64 -10.78 -2.31
N ALA A 196 5.23 -11.03 -1.06
CA ALA A 196 5.36 -10.07 0.01
C ALA A 196 6.03 -10.69 1.22
N SER A 197 6.87 -9.90 1.87
CA SER A 197 7.48 -10.21 3.15
C SER A 197 7.16 -9.07 4.09
N ILE A 198 6.57 -9.36 5.25
CA ILE A 198 6.20 -8.38 6.25
C ILE A 198 6.65 -8.88 7.61
N ASP A 199 7.45 -8.09 8.31
CA ASP A 199 7.81 -8.27 9.70
C ASP A 199 7.21 -7.10 10.47
N GLN A 200 6.31 -7.37 11.43
CA GLN A 200 5.55 -6.36 12.15
C GLN A 200 5.80 -6.44 13.65
N TYR A 201 6.08 -5.29 14.24
CA TYR A 201 6.24 -5.09 15.68
C TYR A 201 5.25 -4.03 16.17
N ASP A 202 4.67 -4.26 17.32
CA ASP A 202 3.77 -3.33 18.00
C ASP A 202 4.12 -3.36 19.49
N THR A 203 4.69 -2.26 20.02
CA THR A 203 5.28 -2.20 21.34
C THR A 203 4.89 -0.91 22.05
N ALA A 204 4.40 -1.02 23.28
CA ALA A 204 4.20 0.11 24.17
C ALA A 204 5.32 0.16 25.23
N ALA A 205 5.71 1.34 25.64
CA ALA A 205 6.68 1.56 26.70
C ALA A 205 6.07 2.35 27.85
N PHE A 206 6.30 1.91 29.07
CA PHE A 206 5.82 2.55 30.29
C PHE A 206 6.97 2.86 31.23
N ASN A 207 6.91 4.04 31.84
CA ASN A 207 7.89 4.47 32.85
C ASN A 207 7.28 4.33 34.25
N SER A 208 7.95 3.59 35.12
CA SER A 208 7.60 3.47 36.52
C SER A 208 7.66 4.83 37.23
N LEU A 209 6.60 5.19 37.90
CA LEU A 209 6.53 6.43 38.70
C LEU A 209 7.34 6.35 39.98
N GLN A 210 7.71 5.13 40.45
CA GLN A 210 8.47 4.91 41.66
C GLN A 210 9.98 5.08 41.46
N ASN A 211 10.51 4.53 40.41
CA ASN A 211 11.97 4.47 40.20
C ASN A 211 12.43 4.96 38.80
N GLY A 212 11.49 5.37 37.92
CA GLY A 212 11.79 5.86 36.57
C GLY A 212 12.25 4.78 35.58
N SER A 213 12.23 3.49 35.94
CA SER A 213 12.59 2.42 35.00
C SER A 213 11.57 2.30 33.87
N THR A 214 12.04 1.99 32.66
CA THR A 214 11.18 1.75 31.50
C THR A 214 10.93 0.26 31.33
N GLU A 215 9.66 -0.12 31.20
CA GLU A 215 9.23 -1.48 30.85
C GLU A 215 8.58 -1.48 29.47
N TYR A 216 8.92 -2.48 28.65
CA TYR A 216 8.42 -2.64 27.28
C TYR A 216 7.39 -3.76 27.22
N PHE A 217 6.29 -3.50 26.54
CA PHE A 217 5.17 -4.41 26.39
C PHE A 217 4.94 -4.67 24.92
N SER A 218 4.95 -5.93 24.51
CA SER A 218 4.55 -6.35 23.17
C SER A 218 3.05 -6.54 23.10
N LYS A 219 2.42 -6.12 22.02
CA LYS A 219 1.02 -6.42 21.78
C LYS A 219 0.85 -7.91 21.51
N GLN A 220 -0.24 -8.50 21.99
CA GLN A 220 -0.58 -9.89 21.73
C GLN A 220 -0.58 -10.19 20.23
N ASN A 221 -0.06 -11.36 19.85
CA ASN A 221 0.17 -11.82 18.49
C ASN A 221 1.18 -10.95 17.71
N THR A 222 2.10 -10.27 18.41
CA THR A 222 3.25 -9.58 17.85
C THR A 222 4.53 -9.89 18.63
N PRO A 223 5.73 -9.87 18.01
CA PRO A 223 5.93 -9.67 16.58
C PRO A 223 5.34 -10.79 15.74
N TYR A 224 4.99 -10.45 14.48
CA TYR A 224 4.65 -11.45 13.51
C TYR A 224 5.44 -11.29 12.20
N PHE A 225 5.59 -12.42 11.50
CA PHE A 225 6.36 -12.54 10.28
C PHE A 225 5.48 -13.18 9.22
N GLU A 226 5.13 -12.43 8.17
CA GLU A 226 4.33 -12.92 7.06
C GLU A 226 5.21 -13.15 5.84
N ARG A 227 5.03 -14.30 5.20
CA ARG A 227 5.58 -14.63 3.89
C ARG A 227 4.43 -15.02 3.00
N SER A 228 4.28 -14.29 1.90
CA SER A 228 3.05 -14.34 1.12
C SER A 228 3.35 -14.44 -0.36
N SER A 229 2.55 -15.23 -1.06
CA SER A 229 2.55 -15.32 -2.51
C SER A 229 1.16 -15.01 -3.06
N GLY A 230 1.09 -14.37 -4.22
CA GLY A 230 -0.16 -13.97 -4.84
C GLY A 230 -0.13 -14.10 -6.36
N PHE A 231 -1.30 -14.22 -6.96
CA PHE A 231 -1.49 -14.31 -8.39
C PHE A 231 -2.68 -13.47 -8.85
N SER A 232 -2.52 -12.75 -9.97
CA SER A 232 -3.62 -12.10 -10.71
C SER A 232 -3.38 -12.15 -12.22
N ALA A 233 -4.42 -11.83 -12.98
CA ALA A 233 -4.35 -11.68 -14.43
C ALA A 233 -4.90 -10.30 -14.84
N THR A 234 -4.35 -9.75 -15.93
CA THR A 234 -4.77 -8.44 -16.46
C THR A 234 -5.07 -8.58 -17.94
N LEU A 235 -6.19 -8.00 -18.38
CA LEU A 235 -6.54 -7.83 -19.78
C LEU A 235 -6.62 -6.34 -20.10
N GLY A 236 -6.25 -5.97 -21.32
CA GLY A 236 -6.28 -4.58 -21.71
C GLY A 236 -6.48 -4.35 -23.19
N VAL A 237 -6.95 -3.13 -23.50
CA VAL A 237 -7.11 -2.63 -24.87
C VAL A 237 -6.72 -1.15 -24.92
N ILE A 238 -6.14 -0.75 -26.05
CA ILE A 238 -5.89 0.66 -26.41
C ILE A 238 -6.40 0.87 -27.83
N GLY A 239 -7.19 1.91 -28.04
CA GLY A 239 -7.66 2.34 -29.34
C GLY A 239 -7.20 3.74 -29.68
N LYS A 240 -6.68 3.97 -30.89
CA LYS A 240 -6.48 5.33 -31.44
C LYS A 240 -7.77 5.80 -32.09
N LEU A 241 -8.37 6.85 -31.53
CA LEU A 241 -9.53 7.51 -32.11
C LEU A 241 -9.14 8.34 -33.35
N ASN A 242 -7.94 8.93 -33.28
CA ASN A 242 -7.30 9.67 -34.35
C ASN A 242 -5.79 9.73 -34.08
N PRO A 243 -4.94 10.34 -34.92
CA PRO A 243 -3.49 10.39 -34.71
C PRO A 243 -3.06 10.95 -33.36
N ASN A 244 -3.86 11.82 -32.76
CA ASN A 244 -3.53 12.56 -31.54
C ASN A 244 -4.18 11.99 -30.28
N PHE A 245 -5.36 11.33 -30.40
CA PHE A 245 -6.11 10.85 -29.24
C PHE A 245 -6.17 9.33 -29.17
N ARG A 246 -5.92 8.82 -27.97
CA ARG A 246 -6.02 7.40 -27.65
C ARG A 246 -6.90 7.22 -26.41
N ILE A 247 -7.62 6.13 -26.37
CA ILE A 247 -8.35 5.64 -25.20
C ILE A 247 -7.84 4.27 -24.83
N GLY A 248 -7.84 3.95 -23.54
CA GLY A 248 -7.41 2.67 -23.00
C GLY A 248 -8.40 2.16 -21.96
N ALA A 249 -8.49 0.86 -21.85
CA ALA A 249 -9.16 0.18 -20.76
C ALA A 249 -8.39 -1.06 -20.35
N ALA A 250 -8.35 -1.33 -19.03
CA ALA A 250 -7.76 -2.54 -18.50
C ALA A 250 -8.60 -3.06 -17.32
N ILE A 251 -8.62 -4.36 -17.14
CA ILE A 251 -9.23 -5.03 -16.01
C ILE A 251 -8.21 -5.99 -15.40
N GLU A 252 -7.97 -5.86 -14.10
CA GLU A 252 -7.11 -6.76 -13.32
C GLU A 252 -7.99 -7.57 -12.37
N THR A 253 -7.91 -8.91 -12.48
CA THR A 253 -8.61 -9.80 -11.56
C THR A 253 -8.22 -9.51 -10.11
N PRO A 254 -8.99 -9.93 -9.13
CA PRO A 254 -8.50 -9.98 -7.75
C PRO A 254 -7.16 -10.69 -7.70
N THR A 255 -6.27 -10.23 -6.83
CA THR A 255 -5.07 -11.00 -6.47
C THR A 255 -5.46 -12.02 -5.41
N PHE A 256 -5.20 -13.29 -5.71
CA PHE A 256 -5.41 -14.40 -4.77
C PHE A 256 -4.11 -14.62 -4.02
N TRP A 257 -4.13 -14.30 -2.73
CA TRP A 257 -2.98 -14.41 -1.84
C TRP A 257 -3.08 -15.65 -0.95
N THR A 258 -1.95 -16.32 -0.78
CA THR A 258 -1.68 -17.24 0.31
C THR A 258 -0.68 -16.59 1.24
N ILE A 259 -1.00 -16.50 2.53
CA ILE A 259 -0.24 -15.79 3.55
C ILE A 259 0.09 -16.79 4.65
N ASP A 260 1.36 -17.01 4.85
CA ASP A 260 1.90 -17.82 5.95
C ASP A 260 2.41 -16.86 7.02
N ARG A 261 1.82 -16.92 8.22
CA ARG A 261 2.15 -16.06 9.35
C ARG A 261 2.69 -16.90 10.50
N ASN A 262 3.86 -16.53 11.00
CA ASN A 262 4.38 -16.92 12.29
C ASN A 262 4.28 -15.72 13.24
N TYR A 263 3.81 -15.93 14.46
CA TYR A 263 3.67 -14.85 15.42
C TYR A 263 3.98 -15.33 16.84
N ASN A 264 4.48 -14.40 17.66
CA ASN A 264 4.65 -14.61 19.09
C ASN A 264 3.35 -14.25 19.80
N PHE A 265 3.00 -15.03 20.81
CA PHE A 265 1.90 -14.73 21.71
C PHE A 265 2.31 -15.02 23.14
N TYR A 266 1.79 -14.23 24.06
CA TYR A 266 1.99 -14.47 25.49
C TYR A 266 1.10 -15.61 25.96
N ASN A 267 1.68 -16.54 26.70
CA ASN A 267 0.98 -17.70 27.27
C ASN A 267 1.01 -17.63 28.81
N ASP A 268 -0.15 -17.36 29.40
CA ASP A 268 -0.30 -17.24 30.85
C ASP A 268 0.09 -18.53 31.60
N ALA A 269 -0.09 -19.69 30.99
CA ALA A 269 0.24 -20.98 31.63
C ALA A 269 1.76 -21.16 31.79
N ASN A 270 2.53 -20.59 30.88
CA ASN A 270 4.01 -20.69 30.86
C ASN A 270 4.71 -19.43 31.35
N LEU A 271 3.96 -18.34 31.61
CA LEU A 271 4.48 -17.01 31.93
C LEU A 271 5.58 -16.55 30.94
N GLY A 272 5.38 -16.79 29.66
CA GLY A 272 6.36 -16.49 28.63
C GLY A 272 5.78 -16.46 27.21
N ASP A 273 6.63 -16.12 26.26
CA ASP A 273 6.26 -16.07 24.84
C ASP A 273 6.31 -17.47 24.22
N ASP A 274 5.25 -17.83 23.53
CA ASP A 274 5.18 -18.98 22.64
C ASP A 274 5.04 -18.52 21.18
N MET A 275 5.39 -19.40 20.25
CA MET A 275 5.22 -19.14 18.81
C MET A 275 4.07 -19.96 18.25
N ALA A 276 3.28 -19.32 17.40
CA ALA A 276 2.20 -19.98 16.65
C ALA A 276 2.34 -19.73 15.15
N TYR A 277 1.74 -20.63 14.38
CA TYR A 277 1.64 -20.55 12.93
C TYR A 277 0.18 -20.43 12.50
N GLU A 278 -0.08 -19.59 11.49
CA GLU A 278 -1.40 -19.40 10.94
C GLU A 278 -1.32 -19.26 9.41
N GLY A 279 -2.10 -20.08 8.70
CA GLY A 279 -2.32 -19.94 7.27
C GLY A 279 -3.53 -19.06 6.98
N ARG A 280 -3.37 -18.07 6.09
CA ARG A 280 -4.44 -17.16 5.66
C ARG A 280 -4.55 -17.13 4.15
N ARG A 281 -5.76 -16.97 3.64
CA ARG A 281 -6.03 -16.65 2.24
C ARG A 281 -6.70 -15.30 2.16
N PHE A 282 -6.21 -14.48 1.25
CA PHE A 282 -6.75 -13.15 1.04
C PHE A 282 -7.05 -12.94 -0.45
N THR A 283 -8.16 -12.29 -0.76
CA THR A 283 -8.57 -11.91 -2.10
C THR A 283 -8.69 -10.39 -2.16
N SER A 284 -7.82 -9.75 -2.96
CA SER A 284 -7.85 -8.31 -3.14
C SER A 284 -9.03 -7.85 -3.99
N PRO A 285 -9.37 -6.55 -4.02
CA PRO A 285 -10.41 -6.05 -4.92
C PRO A 285 -10.10 -6.29 -6.40
N LEU A 286 -11.15 -6.61 -7.18
CA LEU A 286 -11.13 -6.51 -8.65
C LEU A 286 -10.93 -5.05 -9.04
N LYS A 287 -10.04 -4.75 -10.00
CA LYS A 287 -9.74 -3.38 -10.43
C LYS A 287 -10.05 -3.18 -11.91
N ALA A 288 -10.64 -2.04 -12.25
CA ALA A 288 -10.78 -1.59 -13.63
C ALA A 288 -10.10 -0.22 -13.79
N THR A 289 -9.40 -0.04 -14.90
CA THR A 289 -8.73 1.21 -15.26
C THR A 289 -9.24 1.68 -16.60
N VAL A 290 -9.63 2.95 -16.70
CA VAL A 290 -9.92 3.64 -17.95
C VAL A 290 -8.88 4.75 -18.15
N SER A 291 -8.48 4.97 -19.39
CA SER A 291 -7.36 5.85 -19.71
C SER A 291 -7.65 6.67 -20.95
N ALA A 292 -7.12 7.89 -20.97
CA ALA A 292 -7.12 8.74 -22.15
C ALA A 292 -5.74 9.36 -22.34
N ALA A 293 -5.25 9.39 -23.58
CA ALA A 293 -3.98 10.03 -23.90
C ALA A 293 -4.12 10.99 -25.07
N PHE A 294 -3.46 12.15 -24.94
CA PHE A 294 -3.29 13.13 -26.00
C PHE A 294 -1.83 13.18 -26.41
N VAL A 295 -1.55 12.84 -27.67
CA VAL A 295 -0.23 12.83 -28.29
C VAL A 295 -0.23 13.88 -29.37
N ALA A 296 0.02 15.14 -29.00
CA ALA A 296 -0.07 16.28 -29.92
C ALA A 296 0.97 16.18 -31.07
N SER A 297 2.15 15.63 -30.75
CA SER A 297 3.24 15.47 -31.70
C SER A 297 4.26 14.45 -31.19
N LYS A 298 5.38 14.28 -31.92
CA LYS A 298 6.54 13.51 -31.45
C LYS A 298 7.18 14.08 -30.17
N ASN A 299 6.84 15.33 -29.82
CA ASN A 299 7.48 16.07 -28.76
C ASN A 299 6.62 16.20 -27.49
N PHE A 300 5.31 15.99 -27.57
CA PHE A 300 4.42 16.15 -26.42
C PHE A 300 3.39 15.04 -26.32
N SER A 301 3.28 14.49 -25.10
CA SER A 301 2.20 13.57 -24.73
C SER A 301 1.69 13.87 -23.32
N LEU A 302 0.40 13.65 -23.11
CA LEU A 302 -0.31 13.70 -21.82
C LEU A 302 -1.15 12.45 -21.69
N ASN A 303 -1.19 11.84 -20.50
CA ASN A 303 -2.05 10.71 -20.20
C ASN A 303 -2.79 10.93 -18.88
N VAL A 304 -4.01 10.45 -18.81
CA VAL A 304 -4.83 10.41 -17.62
C VAL A 304 -5.37 9.00 -17.45
N ASP A 305 -5.19 8.43 -16.27
CA ASP A 305 -5.74 7.13 -15.87
C ASP A 305 -6.69 7.32 -14.69
N TYR A 306 -7.81 6.62 -14.71
CA TYR A 306 -8.72 6.47 -13.59
C TYR A 306 -8.89 4.99 -13.27
N THR A 307 -8.49 4.59 -12.07
CA THR A 307 -8.61 3.20 -11.57
C THR A 307 -9.66 3.13 -10.48
N LEU A 308 -10.58 2.17 -10.62
CA LEU A 308 -11.65 1.90 -9.66
C LEU A 308 -11.56 0.46 -9.17
N GLY A 309 -11.59 0.27 -7.85
CA GLY A 309 -11.84 -1.02 -7.22
C GLY A 309 -13.32 -1.35 -7.29
N LEU A 310 -13.66 -2.49 -7.88
CA LEU A 310 -15.06 -2.89 -8.12
C LEU A 310 -15.63 -3.80 -7.03
N THR A 311 -14.75 -4.42 -6.23
CA THR A 311 -15.15 -5.34 -5.15
C THR A 311 -14.41 -4.98 -3.86
N LYS A 312 -14.93 -5.46 -2.72
CA LYS A 312 -14.28 -5.33 -1.42
C LYS A 312 -13.28 -6.46 -1.20
N PRO A 313 -12.24 -6.26 -0.36
CA PRO A 313 -11.32 -7.32 0.03
C PRO A 313 -12.04 -8.42 0.82
N LYS A 314 -11.51 -9.66 0.75
CA LYS A 314 -12.04 -10.80 1.48
C LYS A 314 -10.93 -11.64 2.09
N TYR A 315 -11.08 -11.98 3.34
CA TYR A 315 -10.22 -12.90 4.06
C TYR A 315 -10.85 -14.28 4.22
N ARG A 316 -9.99 -15.29 4.30
CA ARG A 316 -10.32 -16.62 4.79
C ARG A 316 -9.16 -17.08 5.67
N VAL A 317 -9.46 -17.36 6.92
CA VAL A 317 -8.53 -17.82 7.95
C VAL A 317 -8.97 -19.19 8.41
N ASP A 318 -8.05 -20.11 8.59
CA ASP A 318 -8.36 -21.39 9.18
C ASP A 318 -8.58 -21.18 10.70
N GLY A 319 -9.85 -21.23 11.15
CA GLY A 319 -10.20 -21.06 12.57
C GLY A 319 -11.29 -20.03 12.93
N GLY A 320 -11.86 -19.30 11.95
CA GLY A 320 -13.09 -18.53 12.12
C GLY A 320 -12.96 -17.02 12.38
N ALA A 321 -11.77 -16.47 12.67
CA ALA A 321 -11.55 -15.02 12.84
C ALA A 321 -11.78 -14.18 11.56
N GLU A 322 -12.01 -14.82 10.43
CA GLU A 322 -12.30 -14.21 9.12
C GLU A 322 -13.63 -13.47 9.08
N THR A 323 -14.64 -13.91 9.84
CA THR A 323 -15.99 -13.35 9.77
C THR A 323 -15.98 -11.89 10.20
N GLU A 324 -15.36 -11.59 11.33
CA GLU A 324 -15.29 -10.22 11.86
C GLU A 324 -14.52 -9.29 10.93
N LEU A 325 -13.40 -9.77 10.35
CA LEU A 325 -12.58 -8.98 9.42
C LEU A 325 -13.35 -8.72 8.11
N ASN A 326 -14.06 -9.71 7.61
CA ASN A 326 -14.90 -9.55 6.42
C ASN A 326 -16.08 -8.61 6.66
N ASP A 327 -16.72 -8.69 7.83
CA ASP A 327 -17.80 -7.76 8.21
C ASP A 327 -17.26 -6.32 8.34
N PHE A 328 -16.07 -6.14 8.95
CA PHE A 328 -15.42 -4.84 8.99
C PHE A 328 -15.21 -4.26 7.57
N PHE A 329 -14.65 -5.03 6.63
CA PHE A 329 -14.45 -4.57 5.26
C PHE A 329 -15.77 -4.38 4.50
N LYS A 330 -16.75 -5.21 4.73
CA LYS A 330 -18.07 -5.06 4.14
C LYS A 330 -18.73 -3.73 4.53
N ASP A 331 -18.59 -3.34 5.79
CA ASP A 331 -19.30 -2.17 6.32
C ASP A 331 -18.51 -0.87 6.14
N ASN A 332 -17.18 -0.92 6.23
CA ASN A 332 -16.36 0.28 6.35
C ASN A 332 -15.42 0.54 5.15
N TYR A 333 -15.16 -0.46 4.29
CA TYR A 333 -14.23 -0.28 3.17
C TYR A 333 -14.90 0.43 2.00
N LYS A 334 -14.30 1.54 1.55
CA LYS A 334 -14.64 2.23 0.30
C LYS A 334 -13.97 1.55 -0.87
N ASN A 335 -14.64 1.53 -2.00
CA ASN A 335 -14.00 1.12 -3.23
C ASN A 335 -12.82 2.05 -3.55
N LEU A 336 -11.68 1.46 -3.85
CA LEU A 336 -10.49 2.20 -4.26
C LEU A 336 -10.82 3.12 -5.44
N SER A 337 -10.44 4.39 -5.34
CA SER A 337 -10.50 5.37 -6.43
C SER A 337 -9.16 6.05 -6.55
N GLU A 338 -8.53 5.93 -7.74
CA GLU A 338 -7.23 6.51 -8.02
C GLU A 338 -7.25 7.25 -9.36
N VAL A 339 -6.77 8.49 -9.35
CA VAL A 339 -6.55 9.30 -10.55
C VAL A 339 -5.05 9.50 -10.72
N ARG A 340 -4.53 9.29 -11.93
CA ARG A 340 -3.15 9.58 -12.31
C ARG A 340 -3.13 10.46 -13.55
N ILE A 341 -2.27 11.46 -13.54
CA ILE A 341 -2.04 12.36 -14.67
C ILE A 341 -0.54 12.45 -14.89
N GLY A 342 -0.07 12.23 -16.10
CA GLY A 342 1.34 12.29 -16.44
C GLY A 342 1.57 12.85 -17.84
N GLY A 343 2.64 13.62 -17.98
CA GLY A 343 3.02 14.23 -19.25
C GLY A 343 4.50 14.13 -19.53
N GLU A 344 4.85 14.09 -20.82
CA GLU A 344 6.21 14.12 -21.34
C GLU A 344 6.34 15.23 -22.38
N TYR A 345 7.43 16.01 -22.27
CA TYR A 345 7.86 16.93 -23.30
C TYR A 345 9.27 16.58 -23.75
N ARG A 346 9.48 16.43 -25.07
CA ARG A 346 10.74 16.06 -25.70
C ARG A 346 11.37 17.26 -26.42
N ILE A 347 12.65 17.52 -26.10
CA ILE A 347 13.47 18.56 -26.73
C ILE A 347 14.69 17.85 -27.32
N LYS A 348 14.64 17.50 -28.62
CA LYS A 348 15.68 16.70 -29.28
C LYS A 348 15.86 15.35 -28.53
N GLN A 349 17.02 15.14 -27.90
CA GLN A 349 17.35 13.95 -27.10
C GLN A 349 16.87 14.04 -25.65
N PHE A 350 16.61 15.26 -25.15
CA PHE A 350 16.16 15.46 -23.79
C PHE A 350 14.66 15.19 -23.64
N ARG A 351 14.29 14.67 -22.50
CA ARG A 351 12.90 14.42 -22.09
C ARG A 351 12.67 15.00 -20.71
N VAL A 352 11.60 15.76 -20.58
CA VAL A 352 11.13 16.32 -19.30
C VAL A 352 9.77 15.73 -19.04
N ARG A 353 9.55 15.23 -17.83
CA ARG A 353 8.31 14.55 -17.43
C ARG A 353 7.84 15.08 -16.10
N GLY A 354 6.53 15.07 -15.93
CA GLY A 354 5.89 15.37 -14.66
C GLY A 354 4.61 14.58 -14.51
N GLY A 355 4.23 14.36 -13.27
CA GLY A 355 3.01 13.60 -12.98
C GLY A 355 2.47 13.88 -11.60
N TYR A 356 1.18 13.57 -11.44
CA TYR A 356 0.44 13.64 -10.20
C TYR A 356 -0.47 12.43 -10.08
N SER A 357 -0.57 11.86 -8.87
CA SER A 357 -1.56 10.84 -8.55
C SER A 357 -2.25 11.15 -7.23
N PHE A 358 -3.54 10.87 -7.19
CA PHE A 358 -4.37 10.92 -6.00
C PHE A 358 -5.06 9.58 -5.80
N VAL A 359 -4.90 9.01 -4.59
CA VAL A 359 -5.59 7.79 -4.14
C VAL A 359 -6.52 8.17 -2.99
N SER A 360 -7.79 7.82 -3.09
CA SER A 360 -8.78 8.12 -2.05
C SER A 360 -8.55 7.33 -0.76
N SER A 361 -9.08 7.84 0.36
CA SER A 361 -9.15 7.09 1.62
C SER A 361 -9.87 5.75 1.41
N PRO A 362 -9.32 4.65 1.96
CA PRO A 362 -9.92 3.32 1.82
C PRO A 362 -11.09 3.07 2.76
N PHE A 363 -11.33 3.93 3.75
CA PHE A 363 -12.38 3.74 4.74
C PHE A 363 -13.33 4.94 4.80
N ASP A 364 -14.58 4.67 5.19
CA ASP A 364 -15.53 5.67 5.66
C ASP A 364 -15.08 6.23 7.02
N ALA A 365 -15.82 7.20 7.55
CA ALA A 365 -15.57 7.70 8.88
C ALA A 365 -15.75 6.58 9.91
N LEU A 366 -14.71 6.34 10.70
CA LEU A 366 -14.70 5.32 11.76
C LEU A 366 -14.82 6.00 13.12
N THR A 367 -15.77 5.56 13.95
CA THR A 367 -15.93 6.04 15.32
C THR A 367 -15.31 5.04 16.28
N ILE A 368 -14.43 5.53 17.16
CA ILE A 368 -13.77 4.71 18.17
C ILE A 368 -13.84 5.41 19.53
N SER A 369 -13.82 4.64 20.61
CA SER A 369 -13.57 5.14 21.95
C SER A 369 -12.08 5.41 22.11
N ARG A 370 -11.72 6.64 22.45
CA ARG A 370 -10.34 7.05 22.68
C ARG A 370 -10.16 7.78 24.00
N PHE A 371 -8.94 7.78 24.52
CA PHE A 371 -8.57 8.69 25.61
C PHE A 371 -8.65 10.15 25.14
N ASN A 372 -9.14 11.04 26.02
CA ASN A 372 -8.99 12.47 25.78
C ASN A 372 -7.49 12.86 25.80
N ASP A 373 -7.15 14.06 25.36
CA ASP A 373 -5.75 14.51 25.30
C ASP A 373 -5.08 14.63 26.68
N ALA A 374 -5.89 14.78 27.73
CA ALA A 374 -5.41 14.76 29.12
C ALA A 374 -5.13 13.32 29.63
N GLY A 375 -5.57 12.27 28.95
CA GLY A 375 -5.39 10.88 29.37
C GLY A 375 -6.28 10.44 30.54
N THR A 376 -7.28 11.26 30.95
CA THR A 376 -8.05 11.07 32.19
C THR A 376 -9.42 10.44 31.99
N SER A 377 -9.95 10.44 30.78
CA SER A 377 -11.28 9.89 30.46
C SER A 377 -11.36 9.42 29.00
N SER A 378 -12.32 8.55 28.73
CA SER A 378 -12.63 8.06 27.41
C SER A 378 -13.74 8.86 26.75
N VAL A 379 -13.63 9.11 25.45
CA VAL A 379 -14.63 9.80 24.63
C VAL A 379 -14.76 9.11 23.29
N ASP A 380 -15.98 9.04 22.77
CA ASP A 380 -16.21 8.53 21.41
C ASP A 380 -15.92 9.64 20.39
N GLN A 381 -15.07 9.33 19.41
CA GLN A 381 -14.70 10.27 18.37
C GLN A 381 -14.72 9.61 16.99
N SER A 382 -15.27 10.34 16.01
CA SER A 382 -15.30 9.92 14.60
C SER A 382 -14.13 10.52 13.85
N TYR A 383 -13.47 9.69 13.04
CA TYR A 383 -12.30 10.04 12.24
C TYR A 383 -12.54 9.69 10.75
N ASN A 384 -12.32 10.66 9.88
CA ASN A 384 -12.33 10.44 8.43
C ASN A 384 -11.02 9.87 7.87
N ASN A 385 -10.01 9.73 8.71
CA ASN A 385 -8.64 9.40 8.35
C ASN A 385 -8.00 8.37 9.30
N LEU A 386 -8.81 7.56 9.98
CA LEU A 386 -8.29 6.56 10.91
C LEU A 386 -7.54 5.46 10.18
N ILE A 387 -6.36 5.07 10.67
CA ILE A 387 -5.48 4.00 10.17
C ILE A 387 -4.80 4.37 8.84
N LEU A 388 -5.56 4.78 7.83
CA LEU A 388 -5.11 5.16 6.49
C LEU A 388 -5.96 6.31 5.95
N ASN A 389 -5.38 7.11 5.05
CA ASN A 389 -6.07 8.24 4.42
C ASN A 389 -5.65 8.38 2.95
N ASN A 390 -6.15 9.43 2.32
CA ASN A 390 -5.76 9.83 0.97
C ASN A 390 -4.25 9.91 0.83
N ARG A 391 -3.77 9.50 -0.33
CA ARG A 391 -2.36 9.66 -0.72
C ARG A 391 -2.26 10.57 -1.94
N ASN A 392 -1.36 11.54 -1.85
CA ASN A 392 -0.97 12.41 -2.95
C ASN A 392 0.44 12.06 -3.37
N LEU A 393 0.67 11.90 -4.66
CA LEU A 393 1.97 11.67 -5.25
C LEU A 393 2.24 12.78 -6.27
N LEU A 394 3.36 13.46 -6.11
CA LEU A 394 3.90 14.39 -7.09
C LEU A 394 5.21 13.82 -7.63
N SER A 395 5.39 13.85 -8.94
CA SER A 395 6.59 13.32 -9.59
C SER A 395 7.14 14.23 -10.66
N PHE A 396 8.45 14.11 -10.86
CA PHE A 396 9.21 14.83 -11.89
C PHE A 396 10.33 13.92 -12.40
N GLY A 397 10.72 14.08 -13.67
CA GLY A 397 11.82 13.32 -14.23
C GLY A 397 12.46 13.94 -15.45
N LEU A 398 13.73 13.58 -15.64
CA LEU A 398 14.55 13.98 -16.76
C LEU A 398 15.09 12.73 -17.45
N GLY A 399 15.22 12.76 -18.77
CA GLY A 399 15.79 11.68 -19.53
C GLY A 399 16.66 12.17 -20.68
N TYR A 400 17.63 11.35 -21.05
CA TYR A 400 18.44 11.57 -22.23
C TYR A 400 18.48 10.30 -23.07
N ASP A 401 18.10 10.45 -24.35
CA ASP A 401 17.97 9.37 -25.32
C ASP A 401 19.18 9.40 -26.26
N PHE A 402 20.10 8.44 -26.07
CA PHE A 402 21.15 8.14 -27.02
C PHE A 402 20.56 7.27 -28.15
N LYS A 403 21.29 6.95 -29.16
CA LYS A 403 20.74 6.17 -30.29
C LYS A 403 20.24 4.77 -29.88
N SER A 404 21.05 4.02 -29.13
CA SER A 404 20.78 2.63 -28.76
C SER A 404 20.49 2.45 -27.28
N PHE A 405 20.78 3.44 -26.44
CA PHE A 405 20.50 3.38 -25.00
C PHE A 405 19.95 4.73 -24.51
N TYR A 406 19.38 4.71 -23.34
CA TYR A 406 18.88 5.92 -22.65
C TYR A 406 19.16 5.85 -21.16
N VAL A 407 19.19 7.03 -20.54
CA VAL A 407 19.29 7.21 -19.11
C VAL A 407 18.15 8.12 -18.66
N ASP A 408 17.34 7.64 -17.75
CA ASP A 408 16.24 8.40 -17.16
C ASP A 408 16.43 8.49 -15.65
N ALA A 409 16.21 9.66 -15.08
CA ALA A 409 16.15 9.89 -13.64
C ALA A 409 14.79 10.45 -13.24
N SER A 410 14.25 10.05 -12.09
CA SER A 410 13.01 10.61 -11.58
C SER A 410 12.99 10.71 -10.06
N TYR A 411 12.18 11.63 -9.59
CA TYR A 411 11.87 11.86 -8.20
C TYR A 411 10.37 11.80 -7.97
N GLN A 412 9.96 11.18 -6.87
CA GLN A 412 8.57 11.15 -6.40
C GLN A 412 8.51 11.57 -4.94
N ASN A 413 7.53 12.38 -4.60
CA ASN A 413 7.12 12.65 -3.23
C ASN A 413 5.70 12.15 -3.02
N ILE A 414 5.53 11.24 -2.06
CA ILE A 414 4.23 10.66 -1.67
C ILE A 414 3.91 11.15 -0.27
N THR A 415 2.74 11.74 -0.07
CA THR A 415 2.30 12.26 1.22
C THR A 415 0.95 11.72 1.62
N SER A 416 0.80 11.44 2.92
CA SER A 416 -0.47 11.10 3.56
C SER A 416 -0.50 11.62 4.99
N LYS A 417 -1.70 11.89 5.51
CA LYS A 417 -1.93 12.25 6.92
C LYS A 417 -3.05 11.39 7.46
N TYR A 418 -2.80 10.66 8.52
CA TYR A 418 -3.79 9.77 9.12
C TYR A 418 -3.66 9.75 10.65
N SER A 419 -4.74 9.34 11.32
CA SER A 419 -4.75 9.12 12.76
C SER A 419 -4.45 7.66 13.06
N ASN A 420 -3.45 7.41 13.92
CA ASN A 420 -2.93 6.10 14.28
C ASN A 420 -3.46 5.68 15.66
N PRO A 421 -4.44 4.77 15.75
CA PRO A 421 -4.93 4.23 16.99
C PRO A 421 -4.01 3.12 17.51
N PHE A 422 -3.76 3.12 18.83
CA PHE A 422 -2.94 2.12 19.53
C PHE A 422 -3.40 1.95 20.98
N LEU A 423 -2.79 1.04 21.70
CA LEU A 423 -2.96 0.75 23.13
C LEU A 423 -4.25 0.02 23.52
N ARG A 424 -5.35 0.11 22.77
CA ARG A 424 -6.54 -0.67 23.11
C ARG A 424 -6.25 -2.16 23.03
N GLY A 425 -6.59 -2.86 24.09
CA GLY A 425 -6.48 -4.31 24.17
C GLY A 425 -7.32 -4.83 25.32
N VAL A 426 -8.08 -5.89 25.07
CA VAL A 426 -9.01 -6.51 26.01
C VAL A 426 -8.55 -7.91 26.33
N LEU A 427 -8.67 -8.30 27.59
CA LEU A 427 -8.45 -9.68 28.04
C LEU A 427 -9.81 -10.40 28.06
N ASN A 428 -10.09 -11.20 27.04
CA ASN A 428 -11.38 -11.90 26.86
C ASN A 428 -11.21 -13.38 26.51
N GLY A 429 -10.41 -14.08 27.27
CA GLY A 429 -10.22 -15.53 27.12
C GLY A 429 -9.52 -15.93 25.81
N ASN A 430 -10.24 -16.10 24.72
CA ASN A 430 -9.67 -16.57 23.44
C ASN A 430 -9.39 -15.46 22.41
N THR A 431 -9.71 -14.20 22.69
CA THR A 431 -9.55 -13.06 21.77
C THR A 431 -8.70 -11.95 22.37
N ASP A 432 -7.63 -12.35 23.00
CA ASP A 432 -6.76 -11.47 23.76
C ASP A 432 -5.99 -10.54 22.82
N SER A 433 -6.07 -9.24 23.04
CA SER A 433 -5.35 -8.21 22.28
C SER A 433 -4.56 -7.25 23.19
N ALA A 434 -4.39 -7.60 24.46
CA ALA A 434 -3.64 -6.84 25.45
C ALA A 434 -2.14 -6.69 25.10
N TYR A 435 -1.46 -5.85 25.84
CA TYR A 435 -0.01 -5.72 25.77
C TYR A 435 0.62 -6.44 26.96
N TYR A 436 1.71 -7.18 26.71
CA TYR A 436 2.37 -8.04 27.69
C TYR A 436 3.83 -7.70 27.87
N SER A 437 4.27 -7.76 29.10
CA SER A 437 5.68 -7.89 29.48
C SER A 437 5.87 -9.21 30.26
N PRO A 438 7.08 -9.62 30.58
CA PRO A 438 7.31 -10.79 31.42
C PRO A 438 6.66 -10.71 32.81
N SER A 439 6.29 -9.51 33.29
CA SER A 439 5.82 -9.27 34.65
C SER A 439 4.41 -8.71 34.73
N ASN A 440 3.93 -8.05 33.67
CA ASN A 440 2.70 -7.24 33.74
C ASN A 440 1.88 -7.34 32.44
N ILE A 441 0.58 -7.09 32.55
CA ILE A 441 -0.37 -7.04 31.45
C ILE A 441 -1.02 -5.65 31.43
N VAL A 442 -1.11 -5.04 30.27
CA VAL A 442 -1.83 -3.77 30.03
C VAL A 442 -3.08 -4.06 29.23
N THR A 443 -4.24 -3.77 29.80
CA THR A 443 -5.54 -3.80 29.13
C THR A 443 -6.12 -2.40 29.04
N SER A 444 -6.82 -2.09 27.97
CA SER A 444 -7.49 -0.81 27.79
C SER A 444 -8.71 -0.94 26.88
N ASP A 445 -9.83 -0.38 27.29
CA ASP A 445 -11.07 -0.31 26.51
C ASP A 445 -11.02 0.82 25.46
N SER A 446 -10.05 1.73 25.58
CA SER A 446 -9.93 2.91 24.74
C SER A 446 -8.59 2.97 24.01
N TYR A 447 -8.61 3.60 22.84
CA TYR A 447 -7.41 3.88 22.08
C TYR A 447 -6.71 5.15 22.54
N ALA A 448 -5.40 5.14 22.58
CA ALA A 448 -4.60 6.34 22.34
C ALA A 448 -4.53 6.58 20.84
N VAL A 449 -4.59 7.84 20.39
CA VAL A 449 -4.62 8.18 18.96
C VAL A 449 -3.61 9.29 18.70
N SER A 450 -2.60 8.98 17.88
CA SER A 450 -1.63 9.98 17.43
C SER A 450 -1.91 10.41 15.99
N ASP A 451 -1.65 11.66 15.67
CA ASP A 451 -1.72 12.18 14.30
C ASP A 451 -0.40 11.97 13.58
N VAL A 452 -0.45 11.25 12.47
CA VAL A 452 0.75 10.87 11.70
C VAL A 452 0.75 11.60 10.36
N LYS A 453 1.86 12.28 10.08
CA LYS A 453 2.20 12.79 8.75
C LYS A 453 3.27 11.89 8.16
N ASN A 454 2.93 11.13 7.12
CA ASN A 454 3.86 10.34 6.34
C ASN A 454 4.32 11.10 5.11
N SER A 455 5.62 11.05 4.82
CA SER A 455 6.23 11.56 3.59
C SER A 455 7.26 10.56 3.09
N ARG A 456 7.05 10.04 1.88
CA ARG A 456 8.00 9.16 1.21
C ARG A 456 8.61 9.87 0.01
N ASN A 457 9.94 9.88 -0.07
CA ASN A 457 10.72 10.50 -1.15
C ASN A 457 11.47 9.38 -1.87
N ASN A 458 11.18 9.19 -3.15
CA ASN A 458 11.80 8.15 -3.95
C ASN A 458 12.60 8.77 -5.08
N PHE A 459 13.83 8.29 -5.28
CA PHE A 459 14.67 8.59 -6.43
C PHE A 459 14.86 7.32 -7.24
N PHE A 460 14.73 7.45 -8.56
CA PHE A 460 14.89 6.33 -9.49
C PHE A 460 15.89 6.71 -10.58
N LEU A 461 16.75 5.76 -10.93
CA LEU A 461 17.69 5.88 -12.04
C LEU A 461 17.56 4.65 -12.93
N THR A 462 17.18 4.85 -14.18
CA THR A 462 16.97 3.78 -15.17
C THR A 462 18.02 3.88 -16.26
N PHE A 463 18.59 2.72 -16.60
CA PHE A 463 19.37 2.49 -17.81
C PHE A 463 18.59 1.53 -18.70
N GLY A 464 18.44 1.88 -19.96
CA GLY A 464 17.74 1.05 -20.93
C GLY A 464 18.45 0.97 -22.29
N TRP A 465 18.34 -0.17 -22.96
CA TRP A 465 18.88 -0.44 -24.28
C TRP A 465 17.77 -0.85 -25.24
N LYS A 466 17.85 -0.33 -26.45
CA LYS A 466 16.93 -0.63 -27.57
C LYS A 466 17.66 -1.39 -28.66
N PHE A 467 16.99 -2.38 -29.23
CA PHE A 467 17.52 -3.24 -30.30
C PHE A 467 16.43 -3.68 -31.27
#